data_15049f4837ceba96554abcd03930ad25
#
_entry.id   15049f4837ceba96554abcd03930ad25
#
_cell.length_a   1.000
_cell.length_b   1.000
_cell.length_c   1.000
_cell.angle_alpha   90.00
_cell.angle_beta   90.00
_cell.angle_gamma   90.00
#
_symmetry.space_group_name_H-M   'P 1'
#
loop_
_entity.id
_entity.type
_entity.pdbx_description
1 polymer ?
#
loop_
_entity_poly.entity_id
_entity_poly.type
_entity_poly.pdbx_seq_one_letter_code
_entity_poly.pdbx_strand_id
1 'polypeptide(L)'
;MIKHIYYDDFIAYFREYLGDLDDYLCEAGYAALYDYLEKEYPSRSLDVSYIIQSYYQRYKTDTPMHEDEQIIAQIGSDLYLISLEETDSPHN
;
A
#
# COMPACT_ATOMS: atom_id res chain seq x y z
N MET A 1 -8.31 -7.58 -2.50
CA MET A 1 -8.06 -8.17 -1.20
C MET A 1 -9.19 -9.15 -0.88
N ILE A 2 -8.97 -10.10 -0.01
CA ILE A 2 -9.98 -11.09 0.29
C ILE A 2 -11.28 -10.42 0.70
N LYS A 3 -12.39 -10.88 0.16
CA LYS A 3 -13.66 -10.34 0.56
C LYS A 3 -13.88 -10.62 2.04
N HIS A 4 -14.60 -9.75 2.70
CA HIS A 4 -14.90 -9.79 4.13
C HIS A 4 -13.75 -9.38 5.04
N ILE A 5 -12.70 -8.83 4.51
CA ILE A 5 -11.69 -8.19 5.36
C ILE A 5 -12.05 -6.73 5.45
N TYR A 6 -12.45 -6.30 6.63
CA TYR A 6 -12.77 -4.90 6.87
C TYR A 6 -11.52 -4.14 7.25
N TYR A 7 -11.62 -2.83 7.22
CA TYR A 7 -10.45 -1.98 7.51
C TYR A 7 -9.86 -2.29 8.89
N ASP A 8 -10.71 -2.51 9.89
CA ASP A 8 -10.21 -2.80 11.24
C ASP A 8 -9.41 -4.10 11.27
N ASP A 9 -9.84 -5.10 10.51
CA ASP A 9 -9.11 -6.36 10.43
C ASP A 9 -7.79 -6.17 9.71
N PHE A 10 -7.80 -5.38 8.65
CA PHE A 10 -6.62 -5.06 7.88
C PHE A 10 -5.56 -4.42 8.79
N ILE A 11 -5.97 -3.45 9.59
CA ILE A 11 -5.08 -2.78 10.52
C ILE A 11 -4.58 -3.74 11.59
N ALA A 12 -5.43 -4.62 12.09
CA ALA A 12 -5.05 -5.58 13.11
C ALA A 12 -3.97 -6.54 12.61
N TYR A 13 -4.08 -6.99 11.36
CA TYR A 13 -3.07 -7.86 10.78
C TYR A 13 -1.71 -7.16 10.67
N PHE A 14 -1.72 -5.90 10.27
CA PHE A 14 -0.47 -5.15 10.18
C PHE A 14 0.12 -4.90 11.56
N ARG A 15 -0.72 -4.59 12.55
CA ARG A 15 -0.24 -4.36 13.90
C ARG A 15 0.41 -5.62 14.47
N GLU A 16 -0.19 -6.76 14.20
CA GLU A 16 0.34 -8.02 14.70
C GLU A 16 1.69 -8.33 14.06
N TYR A 17 1.81 -8.07 12.77
CA TYR A 17 3.04 -8.36 12.05
C TYR A 17 4.16 -7.39 12.41
N LEU A 18 3.84 -6.10 12.50
CA LEU A 18 4.84 -5.06 12.69
C LEU A 18 5.14 -4.77 14.16
N GLY A 19 4.15 -4.97 15.02
CA GLY A 19 4.24 -4.53 16.40
C GLY A 19 3.86 -3.08 16.57
N ASP A 20 4.34 -2.21 15.70
CA ASP A 20 4.04 -0.78 15.74
C ASP A 20 3.65 -0.33 14.34
N LEU A 21 2.43 0.13 14.18
CA LEU A 21 1.92 0.54 12.88
C LEU A 21 2.72 1.70 12.28
N ASP A 22 3.26 2.57 13.12
CA ASP A 22 4.00 3.73 12.63
C ASP A 22 5.33 3.35 11.98
N ASP A 23 5.76 2.11 12.13
CA ASP A 23 7.01 1.66 11.53
C ASP A 23 6.89 1.45 10.02
N TYR A 24 5.69 1.56 9.48
CA TYR A 24 5.50 1.34 8.05
C TYR A 24 4.82 2.53 7.37
N LEU A 25 3.55 2.78 7.70
CA LEU A 25 2.80 3.87 7.09
C LEU A 25 2.17 4.74 8.18
N CYS A 26 1.78 5.95 7.81
CA CYS A 26 0.96 6.76 8.70
C CYS A 26 -0.48 6.28 8.57
N GLU A 27 -1.34 6.79 9.45
CA GLU A 27 -2.73 6.36 9.47
C GLU A 27 -3.42 6.56 8.13
N ALA A 28 -3.23 7.73 7.55
CA ALA A 28 -3.81 8.02 6.24
C ALA A 28 -3.23 7.12 5.15
N GLY A 29 -1.98 6.69 5.32
CA GLY A 29 -1.34 5.78 4.38
C GLY A 29 -1.99 4.41 4.39
N TYR A 30 -2.31 3.90 5.57
CA TYR A 30 -3.00 2.62 5.67
C TYR A 30 -4.39 2.68 5.03
N ALA A 31 -5.10 3.79 5.25
CA ALA A 31 -6.42 3.95 4.67
C ALA A 31 -6.34 3.97 3.14
N ALA A 32 -5.38 4.70 2.60
CA ALA A 32 -5.19 4.78 1.16
C ALA A 32 -4.83 3.42 0.58
N LEU A 33 -3.96 2.68 1.26
CA LEU A 33 -3.55 1.36 0.79
C LEU A 33 -4.73 0.39 0.81
N TYR A 34 -5.51 0.40 1.87
CA TYR A 34 -6.67 -0.46 1.96
C TYR A 34 -7.65 -0.18 0.82
N ASP A 35 -7.96 1.10 0.59
CA ASP A 35 -8.87 1.47 -0.49
C ASP A 35 -8.35 1.04 -1.84
N TYR A 36 -7.06 1.21 -2.07
CA TYR A 36 -6.45 0.81 -3.33
C TYR A 36 -6.55 -0.70 -3.54
N LEU A 37 -6.22 -1.48 -2.52
CA LEU A 37 -6.25 -2.94 -2.64
C LEU A 37 -7.66 -3.46 -2.80
N GLU A 38 -8.63 -2.85 -2.12
CA GLU A 38 -10.01 -3.27 -2.27
C GLU A 38 -10.53 -2.98 -3.66
N LYS A 39 -10.08 -1.89 -4.25
CA LYS A 39 -10.56 -1.48 -5.57
C LYS A 39 -9.89 -2.26 -6.69
N GLU A 40 -8.56 -2.43 -6.59
CA GLU A 40 -7.79 -3.01 -7.69
C GLU A 40 -7.64 -4.51 -7.60
N TYR A 41 -7.66 -5.06 -6.39
CA TYR A 41 -7.42 -6.49 -6.20
C TYR A 41 -8.39 -7.09 -5.19
N PRO A 42 -9.69 -7.00 -5.47
CA PRO A 42 -10.68 -7.43 -4.47
C PRO A 42 -10.61 -8.91 -4.12
N SER A 43 -10.05 -9.73 -5.00
CA SER A 43 -9.96 -11.16 -4.75
C SER A 43 -8.62 -11.63 -4.22
N ARG A 44 -7.68 -10.72 -4.06
CA ARG A 44 -6.33 -11.09 -3.60
C ARG A 44 -6.34 -11.36 -2.11
N SER A 45 -5.64 -12.42 -1.71
CA SER A 45 -5.46 -12.70 -0.30
C SER A 45 -4.57 -11.66 0.34
N LEU A 46 -4.84 -11.38 1.61
CA LEU A 46 -4.02 -10.45 2.36
C LEU A 46 -2.72 -11.13 2.77
N ASP A 47 -1.61 -10.58 2.31
CA ASP A 47 -0.28 -11.08 2.66
C ASP A 47 0.53 -9.85 3.10
N VAL A 48 0.60 -9.65 4.40
CA VAL A 48 1.22 -8.46 4.97
C VAL A 48 2.69 -8.36 4.57
N SER A 49 3.41 -9.46 4.60
CA SER A 49 4.82 -9.46 4.25
C SER A 49 5.04 -9.00 2.80
N TYR A 50 4.25 -9.52 1.88
CA TYR A 50 4.33 -9.12 0.48
C TYR A 50 3.99 -7.64 0.30
N ILE A 51 2.95 -7.19 1.00
CA ILE A 51 2.51 -5.80 0.88
C ILE A 51 3.59 -4.85 1.36
N ILE A 52 4.21 -5.15 2.49
CA ILE A 52 5.25 -4.29 3.03
C ILE A 52 6.42 -4.18 2.07
N GLN A 53 6.73 -5.23 1.32
CA GLN A 53 7.81 -5.21 0.36
C GLN A 53 7.44 -4.53 -0.94
N SER A 54 6.14 -4.41 -1.23
CA SER A 54 5.67 -3.95 -2.53
C SER A 54 5.11 -2.53 -2.53
N TYR A 55 4.76 -2.01 -1.37
CA TYR A 55 4.15 -0.68 -1.25
C TYR A 55 4.83 0.10 -0.15
N TYR A 56 4.98 1.40 -0.35
CA TYR A 56 5.54 2.26 0.69
C TYR A 56 5.10 3.70 0.43
N GLN A 57 5.35 4.57 1.40
CA GLN A 57 5.01 5.98 1.24
C GLN A 57 6.29 6.79 1.09
N ARG A 58 6.18 7.88 0.33
CA ARG A 58 7.32 8.72 0.02
C ARG A 58 6.85 10.17 0.02
N TYR A 59 7.70 11.07 0.50
CA TYR A 59 7.38 12.49 0.41
C TYR A 59 7.46 12.95 -1.03
N LYS A 60 6.60 13.90 -1.38
CA LYS A 60 6.62 14.45 -2.73
C LYS A 60 7.95 15.07 -3.09
N THR A 61 8.68 15.54 -2.06
CA THR A 61 9.96 16.19 -2.29
C THR A 61 11.09 15.21 -2.54
N ASP A 62 10.85 13.92 -2.39
CA ASP A 62 11.88 12.91 -2.62
C ASP A 62 11.87 12.40 -4.05
N THR A 63 11.76 13.30 -4.98
CA THR A 63 11.82 13.00 -6.40
C THR A 63 13.24 13.18 -6.88
N PRO A 64 13.59 12.61 -8.02
CA PRO A 64 12.78 11.83 -8.92
C PRO A 64 12.59 10.39 -8.45
N MET A 65 11.54 9.77 -8.93
CA MET A 65 11.26 8.38 -8.65
C MET A 65 11.97 7.49 -9.65
N HIS A 66 12.16 6.24 -9.26
CA HIS A 66 12.72 5.26 -10.17
C HIS A 66 11.63 4.82 -11.15
N GLU A 67 12.05 4.23 -12.27
CA GLU A 67 11.11 3.82 -13.31
C GLU A 67 10.09 2.80 -12.86
N ASP A 68 10.49 1.93 -11.93
CA ASP A 68 9.60 0.88 -11.47
C ASP A 68 8.69 1.30 -10.34
N GLU A 69 8.77 2.54 -9.90
CA GLU A 69 7.90 3.06 -8.87
C GLU A 69 6.67 3.70 -9.52
N GLN A 70 5.52 3.41 -8.95
CA GLN A 70 4.28 3.96 -9.48
C GLN A 70 3.50 4.60 -8.35
N ILE A 71 3.09 5.84 -8.56
CA ILE A 71 2.25 6.53 -7.58
C ILE A 71 0.83 6.00 -7.73
N ILE A 72 0.30 5.41 -6.68
CA ILE A 72 -1.04 4.84 -6.73
C ILE A 72 -2.05 5.64 -5.92
N ALA A 73 -1.59 6.52 -5.04
CA ALA A 73 -2.49 7.37 -4.27
C ALA A 73 -1.70 8.53 -3.69
N GLN A 74 -2.42 9.59 -3.35
CA GLN A 74 -1.84 10.71 -2.64
C GLN A 74 -2.32 10.62 -1.19
N ILE A 75 -1.38 10.78 -0.26
CA ILE A 75 -1.66 10.70 1.16
C ILE A 75 -1.50 12.10 1.73
N GLY A 76 -2.61 12.73 2.07
CA GLY A 76 -2.56 14.10 2.55
C GLY A 76 -2.04 15.04 1.48
N SER A 77 -1.27 16.05 1.89
CA SER A 77 -0.80 17.07 0.96
C SER A 77 0.64 16.89 0.53
N ASP A 78 1.40 16.02 1.20
CA ASP A 78 2.84 15.96 0.98
C ASP A 78 3.41 14.55 0.83
N LEU A 79 2.57 13.52 0.82
CA LEU A 79 3.03 12.14 0.68
C LEU A 79 2.35 11.45 -0.48
N TYR A 80 3.07 10.50 -1.07
CA TYR A 80 2.53 9.60 -2.08
C TYR A 80 2.60 8.17 -1.58
N LEU A 81 1.62 7.37 -1.96
CA LEU A 81 1.68 5.93 -1.77
C LEU A 81 2.23 5.35 -3.06
N ILE A 82 3.30 4.57 -2.95
CA ILE A 82 4.06 4.07 -4.09
C ILE A 82 3.92 2.56 -4.18
N SER A 83 3.75 2.06 -5.39
CA SER A 83 3.74 0.63 -5.65
C SER A 83 4.99 0.25 -6.42
N LEU A 84 5.62 -0.83 -5.99
CA LEU A 84 6.73 -1.43 -6.72
C LEU A 84 6.27 -2.67 -7.48
N GLU A 85 4.99 -2.99 -7.41
CA GLU A 85 4.47 -4.12 -8.16
C GLU A 85 4.56 -3.83 -9.64
N GLU A 86 5.00 -4.82 -10.39
CA GLU A 86 4.96 -4.69 -11.82
C GLU A 86 3.53 -4.65 -12.22
N THR A 87 3.13 -3.57 -12.84
CA THR A 87 1.86 -3.57 -13.45
C THR A 87 1.92 -4.59 -14.54
N ASP A 88 0.92 -5.36 -14.58
CA ASP A 88 0.77 -6.33 -15.57
C ASP A 88 0.72 -5.71 -16.92
N SER A 89 1.80 -5.22 -17.37
CA SER A 89 1.89 -4.68 -18.66
C SER A 89 2.02 -5.83 -19.56
N PRO A 90 1.24 -6.04 -20.32
CA PRO A 90 1.33 -7.15 -21.21
C PRO A 90 2.47 -7.04 -22.17
N HIS A 91 2.69 -6.85 -21.78
CA HIS A 91 3.30 -6.79 -22.46
C HIS A 91 3.48 -7.23 -23.05
N ASN A 92 3.46 -7.20 -22.95
CA ASN A 92 3.47 -7.43 -23.19
C ASN A 92 3.48 -7.56 -23.55
#